data_f3b1afc9eb91d91acf7036ac3a26fd8b
#
_entry.id   f3b1afc9eb91d91acf7036ac3a26fd8b
#
_cell.length_a   1.000
_cell.length_b   1.000
_cell.length_c   1.000
_cell.angle_alpha   90.00
_cell.angle_beta   90.00
_cell.angle_gamma   90.00
#
_symmetry.space_group_name_H-M   'P 1'
#
loop_
_entity.id
_entity.type
_entity.pdbx_description
1 polymer ?
#
loop_
_entity_poly.entity_id
_entity_poly.type
_entity_poly.pdbx_seq_one_letter_code
_entity_poly.pdbx_strand_id
1 'polypeptide(L)'
;MIYDFISKITGNTHGFSEVIFGLTHLLGFSFAPRIKNFKDQQLYGINSPKDYQNKGYIFLPKRKINFEIIEENWDDILRFILTIKSRRTTASQLLKRLTSYSKHHKLYTAIKEFGKIIKTNFLLVYIDKVELRQRIEKQLNKSEASNRFAKAIFFGNNAEFIFASQEEQNIANNCKRLIQNAVILWNYLYIDKKLQEARSQSQKDEIIEAIKNSSIVHWSHINFYGTYDFTKVDKKVISMIS
;
A
#
# COMPACT_ATOMS: atom_id res chain seq x y z
N MET A 1 -7.06 -1.51 19.46
CA MET A 1 -8.09 -0.57 18.99
C MET A 1 -7.55 0.67 18.21
N ILE A 2 -6.22 0.91 18.14
CA ILE A 2 -5.63 2.04 17.38
C ILE A 2 -5.37 1.70 15.89
N TYR A 3 -5.40 0.43 15.50
CA TYR A 3 -5.05 -0.01 14.15
C TYR A 3 -6.21 -0.15 13.16
N ASP A 4 -7.45 0.05 13.59
CA ASP A 4 -8.61 -0.28 12.74
C ASP A 4 -9.12 0.86 11.84
N PHE A 5 -8.71 2.09 12.05
CA PHE A 5 -9.27 3.26 11.35
C PHE A 5 -8.28 4.11 10.55
N ILE A 6 -7.00 3.73 10.47
CA ILE A 6 -6.00 4.49 9.73
C ILE A 6 -5.82 3.83 8.35
N SER A 7 -5.93 4.60 7.28
CA SER A 7 -5.63 4.14 5.93
C SER A 7 -4.23 3.51 5.90
N LYS A 8 -4.17 2.19 5.67
CA LYS A 8 -2.92 1.44 5.69
C LYS A 8 -2.24 1.59 4.33
N ILE A 9 -1.04 2.13 4.34
CA ILE A 9 -0.18 2.15 3.17
C ILE A 9 0.67 0.89 3.22
N THR A 10 0.47 0.00 2.25
CA THR A 10 1.29 -1.21 2.10
C THR A 10 2.38 -0.98 1.07
N GLY A 11 3.55 -1.55 1.28
CA GLY A 11 4.68 -1.40 0.38
C GLY A 11 5.56 -2.66 0.32
N ASN A 12 6.36 -2.76 -0.74
CA ASN A 12 7.36 -3.81 -0.88
C ASN A 12 8.60 -3.53 -0.03
N THR A 13 9.34 -4.58 0.29
CA THR A 13 10.47 -4.62 1.24
C THR A 13 11.61 -3.63 0.94
N HIS A 14 11.73 -3.13 -0.29
CA HIS A 14 12.85 -2.26 -0.69
C HIS A 14 12.66 -0.77 -0.38
N GLY A 15 11.50 -0.35 0.09
CA GLY A 15 11.14 1.06 0.22
C GLY A 15 10.92 1.59 1.62
N PHE A 16 11.17 0.83 2.69
CA PHE A 16 10.89 1.34 4.03
C PHE A 16 12.15 1.69 4.83
N SER A 17 12.24 2.94 5.18
CA SER A 17 13.23 3.47 6.11
C SER A 17 12.53 3.91 7.41
N GLU A 18 13.32 4.09 8.46
CA GLU A 18 12.82 4.64 9.73
C GLU A 18 12.10 5.98 9.52
N VAL A 19 12.61 6.82 8.60
CA VAL A 19 12.02 8.12 8.27
C VAL A 19 10.59 7.97 7.73
N ILE A 20 10.34 6.96 6.87
CA ILE A 20 9.00 6.71 6.33
C ILE A 20 8.04 6.31 7.44
N PHE A 21 8.46 5.43 8.36
CA PHE A 21 7.63 5.07 9.52
C PHE A 21 7.28 6.28 10.38
N GLY A 22 8.27 7.15 10.67
CA GLY A 22 8.05 8.36 11.45
C GLY A 22 7.10 9.33 10.75
N LEU A 23 7.34 9.65 9.50
CA LEU A 23 6.53 10.60 8.73
C LEU A 23 5.11 10.14 8.52
N THR A 24 4.90 8.89 8.12
CA THR A 24 3.55 8.36 7.91
C THR A 24 2.75 8.38 9.20
N HIS A 25 3.37 8.01 10.32
CA HIS A 25 2.72 8.05 11.62
C HIS A 25 2.30 9.48 12.02
N LEU A 26 3.20 10.47 11.90
CA LEU A 26 2.93 11.88 12.20
C LEU A 26 1.86 12.48 11.28
N LEU A 27 1.75 12.00 10.06
CA LEU A 27 0.70 12.39 9.11
C LEU A 27 -0.65 11.73 9.41
N GLY A 28 -0.69 10.74 10.31
CA GLY A 28 -1.90 10.01 10.68
C GLY A 28 -2.14 8.74 9.84
N PHE A 29 -1.11 8.25 9.14
CA PHE A 29 -1.19 7.01 8.37
C PHE A 29 -0.47 5.86 9.08
N SER A 30 -1.03 4.67 9.02
CA SER A 30 -0.35 3.46 9.49
C SER A 30 0.39 2.81 8.32
N PHE A 31 1.71 2.89 8.34
CA PHE A 31 2.56 2.23 7.36
C PHE A 31 2.79 0.77 7.77
N ALA A 32 2.36 -0.15 6.92
CA ALA A 32 2.40 -1.59 7.19
C ALA A 32 3.02 -2.37 6.00
N PRO A 33 4.35 -2.32 5.84
CA PRO A 33 5.04 -3.02 4.76
C PRO A 33 5.14 -4.51 5.01
N ARG A 34 5.24 -5.30 3.93
CA ARG A 34 5.62 -6.71 4.01
C ARG A 34 7.10 -6.82 4.34
N ILE A 35 7.44 -7.60 5.37
CA ILE A 35 8.81 -7.88 5.76
C ILE A 35 9.24 -9.22 5.15
N LYS A 36 10.16 -9.22 4.18
CA LYS A 36 10.68 -10.44 3.55
C LYS A 36 11.70 -11.15 4.43
N ASN A 37 12.67 -10.40 4.97
CA ASN A 37 13.78 -10.94 5.74
C ASN A 37 13.69 -10.39 7.17
N PHE A 38 12.90 -11.03 8.01
CA PHE A 38 12.72 -10.57 9.38
C PHE A 38 14.02 -10.62 10.19
N LYS A 39 14.86 -11.62 9.95
CA LYS A 39 16.16 -11.79 10.64
C LYS A 39 17.10 -10.59 10.46
N ASP A 40 16.99 -9.87 9.36
CA ASP A 40 17.81 -8.71 9.03
C ASP A 40 17.25 -7.41 9.63
N GLN A 41 16.07 -7.47 10.24
CA GLN A 41 15.46 -6.29 10.81
C GLN A 41 16.09 -5.94 12.16
N GLN A 42 16.27 -4.64 12.37
CA GLN A 42 16.84 -4.12 13.59
C GLN A 42 15.73 -3.55 14.48
N LEU A 43 15.70 -4.02 15.72
CA LEU A 43 14.91 -3.44 16.81
C LEU A 43 15.74 -2.36 17.53
N TYR A 44 15.05 -1.32 17.98
CA TYR A 44 15.63 -0.23 18.74
C TYR A 44 15.03 -0.14 20.12
N GLY A 45 15.85 0.04 21.15
CA GLY A 45 15.41 0.10 22.54
C GLY A 45 15.46 1.52 23.13
N ILE A 46 14.73 1.73 24.21
CA ILE A 46 14.80 2.94 25.03
C ILE A 46 16.06 2.85 25.93
N ASN A 47 16.29 1.68 26.50
CA ASN A 47 17.40 1.38 27.37
C ASN A 47 18.56 0.68 26.62
N SER A 48 19.63 0.39 27.30
CA SER A 48 20.76 -0.35 26.73
C SER A 48 20.36 -1.78 26.35
N PRO A 49 21.01 -2.41 25.36
CA PRO A 49 20.75 -3.82 25.03
C PRO A 49 20.94 -4.77 26.21
N LYS A 50 21.89 -4.47 27.11
CA LYS A 50 22.16 -5.26 28.32
C LYS A 50 20.98 -5.26 29.28
N ASP A 51 20.27 -4.15 29.42
CA ASP A 51 19.10 -4.04 30.29
C ASP A 51 17.98 -4.97 29.86
N TYR A 52 17.77 -5.11 28.54
CA TYR A 52 16.77 -6.03 27.99
C TYR A 52 17.21 -7.49 28.17
N GLN A 53 18.50 -7.78 28.00
CA GLN A 53 19.05 -9.13 28.22
C GLN A 53 18.88 -9.57 29.68
N ASN A 54 19.18 -8.68 30.64
CA ASN A 54 19.03 -8.94 32.07
C ASN A 54 17.57 -9.20 32.48
N LYS A 55 16.61 -8.65 31.74
CA LYS A 55 15.18 -8.85 31.95
C LYS A 55 14.62 -10.10 31.24
N GLY A 56 15.47 -10.86 30.55
CA GLY A 56 15.09 -12.13 29.90
C GLY A 56 14.25 -11.97 28.63
N TYR A 57 14.30 -10.82 27.95
CA TYR A 57 13.58 -10.64 26.68
C TYR A 57 14.20 -11.50 25.57
N ILE A 58 13.34 -12.18 24.79
CA ILE A 58 13.76 -13.04 23.66
C ILE A 58 14.28 -12.19 22.50
N PHE A 59 13.63 -11.07 22.23
CA PHE A 59 14.02 -10.14 21.15
C PHE A 59 14.76 -8.97 21.74
N LEU A 60 16.06 -8.87 21.41
CA LEU A 60 16.93 -7.84 21.94
C LEU A 60 17.11 -6.70 20.96
N PRO A 61 16.90 -5.44 21.37
CA PRO A 61 17.24 -4.30 20.55
C PRO A 61 18.76 -4.19 20.41
N LYS A 62 19.24 -3.90 19.19
CA LYS A 62 20.67 -3.77 18.90
C LYS A 62 21.21 -2.37 19.23
N ARG A 63 20.37 -1.35 19.22
CA ARG A 63 20.76 0.06 19.41
C ARG A 63 19.71 0.79 20.26
N LYS A 64 20.19 1.81 20.97
CA LYS A 64 19.35 2.75 21.73
C LYS A 64 18.82 3.85 20.79
N ILE A 65 17.62 4.33 21.10
CA ILE A 65 17.00 5.49 20.46
C ILE A 65 17.57 6.75 21.12
N ASN A 66 17.89 7.75 20.31
CA ASN A 66 18.32 9.05 20.84
C ASN A 66 17.10 9.98 21.01
N PHE A 67 16.58 10.05 22.24
CA PHE A 67 15.42 10.88 22.57
C PHE A 67 15.76 12.37 22.61
N GLU A 68 16.97 12.75 23.02
CA GLU A 68 17.41 14.15 23.10
C GLU A 68 17.26 14.84 21.75
N ILE A 69 17.68 14.19 20.68
CA ILE A 69 17.58 14.73 19.32
C ILE A 69 16.12 14.90 18.88
N ILE A 70 15.21 14.02 19.34
CA ILE A 70 13.78 14.15 19.06
C ILE A 70 13.22 15.34 19.79
N GLU A 71 13.49 15.49 21.08
CA GLU A 71 13.00 16.58 21.94
C GLU A 71 13.52 17.93 21.46
N GLU A 72 14.80 18.07 21.21
CA GLU A 72 15.43 19.31 20.71
C GLU A 72 14.83 19.79 19.38
N ASN A 73 14.34 18.89 18.53
CA ASN A 73 13.85 19.23 17.20
C ASN A 73 12.35 18.97 17.05
N TRP A 74 11.61 18.82 18.16
CA TRP A 74 10.19 18.48 18.09
C TRP A 74 9.35 19.56 17.42
N ASP A 75 9.59 20.81 17.71
CA ASP A 75 8.89 21.96 17.10
C ASP A 75 9.12 22.01 15.58
N ASP A 76 10.33 21.73 15.14
CA ASP A 76 10.64 21.68 13.69
C ASP A 76 9.98 20.50 13.01
N ILE A 77 9.88 19.35 13.68
CA ILE A 77 9.10 18.21 13.19
C ILE A 77 7.63 18.61 13.01
N LEU A 78 7.02 19.26 14.02
CA LEU A 78 5.63 19.69 13.96
C LEU A 78 5.41 20.73 12.85
N ARG A 79 6.29 21.73 12.72
CA ARG A 79 6.23 22.71 11.62
C ARG A 79 6.29 22.04 10.25
N PHE A 80 7.18 21.06 10.09
CA PHE A 80 7.31 20.30 8.85
C PHE A 80 6.01 19.55 8.51
N ILE A 81 5.43 18.84 9.48
CA ILE A 81 4.16 18.11 9.32
C ILE A 81 2.99 19.04 9.01
N LEU A 82 2.89 20.17 9.71
CA LEU A 82 1.86 21.17 9.47
C LEU A 82 1.97 21.79 8.08
N THR A 83 3.18 22.00 7.58
CA THR A 83 3.42 22.49 6.21
C THR A 83 2.88 21.52 5.17
N ILE A 84 3.06 20.20 5.39
CA ILE A 84 2.48 19.17 4.51
C ILE A 84 0.96 19.17 4.61
N LYS A 85 0.40 19.17 5.83
CA LYS A 85 -1.05 19.11 6.05
C LYS A 85 -1.77 20.35 5.52
N SER A 86 -1.15 21.53 5.57
CA SER A 86 -1.71 22.79 5.06
C SER A 86 -1.74 22.86 3.53
N ARG A 87 -1.16 21.88 2.82
CA ARG A 87 -1.08 21.81 1.34
C ARG A 87 -0.41 23.02 0.66
N ARG A 88 0.34 23.83 1.42
CA ARG A 88 1.08 24.97 0.86
C ARG A 88 2.23 24.55 -0.06
N THR A 89 2.73 23.33 0.16
CA THR A 89 3.78 22.71 -0.65
C THR A 89 3.45 21.23 -0.82
N THR A 90 3.84 20.63 -1.94
CA THR A 90 3.61 19.20 -2.14
C THR A 90 4.51 18.38 -1.22
N ALA A 91 3.96 17.29 -0.66
CA ALA A 91 4.71 16.38 0.20
C ALA A 91 5.98 15.85 -0.52
N SER A 92 5.89 15.61 -1.85
CA SER A 92 7.02 15.17 -2.67
C SER A 92 8.17 16.18 -2.69
N GLN A 93 7.89 17.47 -2.82
CA GLN A 93 8.93 18.52 -2.81
C GLN A 93 9.60 18.64 -1.44
N LEU A 94 8.81 18.60 -0.36
CA LEU A 94 9.35 18.67 1.01
C LEU A 94 10.18 17.43 1.34
N LEU A 95 9.73 16.24 0.95
CA LEU A 95 10.48 15.01 1.14
C LEU A 95 11.78 15.00 0.32
N LYS A 96 11.76 15.45 -0.92
CA LYS A 96 12.98 15.62 -1.72
C LYS A 96 13.97 16.56 -1.03
N ARG A 97 13.52 17.70 -0.52
CA ARG A 97 14.36 18.62 0.25
C ARG A 97 14.92 17.94 1.50
N LEU A 98 14.08 17.28 2.29
CA LEU A 98 14.50 16.58 3.52
C LEU A 98 15.56 15.51 3.22
N THR A 99 15.44 14.78 2.11
CA THR A 99 16.39 13.73 1.72
C THR A 99 17.61 14.26 0.95
N SER A 100 17.53 15.43 0.33
CA SER A 100 18.66 16.08 -0.36
C SER A 100 19.60 16.80 0.59
N TYR A 101 19.13 17.17 1.78
CA TYR A 101 20.03 17.65 2.84
C TYR A 101 20.97 16.52 3.24
N SER A 102 22.22 16.87 3.54
CA SER A 102 23.22 15.91 4.01
C SER A 102 22.63 15.04 5.14
N LYS A 103 23.11 13.81 5.28
CA LYS A 103 22.70 12.87 6.34
C LYS A 103 22.85 13.44 7.77
N HIS A 104 23.41 14.63 7.91
CA HIS A 104 23.63 15.36 9.15
C HIS A 104 22.58 16.42 9.46
N HIS A 105 21.56 16.59 8.62
CA HIS A 105 20.51 17.58 8.93
C HIS A 105 19.73 17.15 10.18
N LYS A 106 19.71 18.01 11.21
CA LYS A 106 19.11 17.70 12.52
C LYS A 106 17.65 17.20 12.41
N LEU A 107 16.83 17.90 11.65
CA LEU A 107 15.42 17.51 11.43
C LEU A 107 15.30 16.11 10.81
N TYR A 108 16.12 15.77 9.79
CA TYR A 108 16.10 14.43 9.20
C TYR A 108 16.46 13.36 10.23
N THR A 109 17.50 13.63 11.02
CA THR A 109 17.98 12.71 12.07
C THR A 109 16.91 12.54 13.15
N ALA A 110 16.24 13.62 13.58
CA ALA A 110 15.19 13.59 14.58
C ALA A 110 13.96 12.79 14.10
N ILE A 111 13.51 13.00 12.85
CA ILE A 111 12.44 12.19 12.25
C ILE A 111 12.85 10.72 12.14
N LYS A 112 14.11 10.43 11.81
CA LYS A 112 14.63 9.07 11.74
C LYS A 112 14.64 8.40 13.12
N GLU A 113 15.09 9.11 14.17
CA GLU A 113 15.06 8.59 15.55
C GLU A 113 13.63 8.32 16.01
N PHE A 114 12.70 9.25 15.76
CA PHE A 114 11.27 9.02 16.02
C PHE A 114 10.73 7.80 15.25
N GLY A 115 11.11 7.68 13.98
CA GLY A 115 10.70 6.54 13.13
C GLY A 115 11.21 5.19 13.63
N LYS A 116 12.33 5.14 14.35
CA LYS A 116 12.82 3.90 15.00
C LYS A 116 11.83 3.37 16.04
N ILE A 117 11.15 4.26 16.78
CA ILE A 117 10.12 3.90 17.75
C ILE A 117 8.96 3.20 17.03
N ILE A 118 8.45 3.86 16.00
CA ILE A 118 7.29 3.38 15.24
C ILE A 118 7.60 2.08 14.52
N LYS A 119 8.78 1.99 13.89
CA LYS A 119 9.23 0.76 13.22
C LYS A 119 9.37 -0.40 14.18
N THR A 120 9.98 -0.18 15.35
CA THR A 120 10.15 -1.25 16.35
C THR A 120 8.79 -1.74 16.84
N ASN A 121 7.87 -0.84 17.18
CA ASN A 121 6.52 -1.21 17.56
C ASN A 121 5.81 -2.02 16.45
N PHE A 122 5.92 -1.57 15.19
CA PHE A 122 5.38 -2.32 14.07
C PHE A 122 5.98 -3.72 13.95
N LEU A 123 7.30 -3.87 14.06
CA LEU A 123 7.98 -5.16 13.97
C LEU A 123 7.54 -6.13 15.07
N LEU A 124 7.37 -5.65 16.29
CA LEU A 124 6.88 -6.47 17.40
C LEU A 124 5.44 -6.94 17.16
N VAL A 125 4.56 -6.05 16.73
CA VAL A 125 3.18 -6.39 16.36
C VAL A 125 3.13 -7.33 15.14
N TYR A 126 4.04 -7.13 14.17
CA TYR A 126 4.14 -7.98 12.98
C TYR A 126 4.51 -9.41 13.31
N ILE A 127 5.37 -9.64 14.33
CA ILE A 127 5.70 -10.99 14.81
C ILE A 127 4.51 -11.61 15.52
N ASP A 128 3.90 -10.87 16.43
CA ASP A 128 2.85 -11.36 17.33
C ASP A 128 1.57 -11.71 16.56
N LYS A 129 1.14 -10.86 15.60
CA LYS A 129 -0.16 -10.96 14.95
C LYS A 129 -0.09 -11.58 13.56
N VAL A 130 -0.47 -12.84 13.45
CA VAL A 130 -0.58 -13.57 12.17
C VAL A 130 -1.59 -12.88 11.23
N GLU A 131 -2.72 -12.42 11.77
CA GLU A 131 -3.79 -11.77 11.02
C GLU A 131 -3.31 -10.48 10.34
N LEU A 132 -2.40 -9.73 10.99
CA LEU A 132 -1.80 -8.55 10.38
C LEU A 132 -0.97 -8.93 9.15
N ARG A 133 -0.15 -9.97 9.24
CA ARG A 133 0.66 -10.49 8.12
C ARG A 133 -0.23 -10.94 6.96
N GLN A 134 -1.29 -11.69 7.25
CA GLN A 134 -2.26 -12.15 6.24
C GLN A 134 -2.97 -10.98 5.55
N ARG A 135 -3.38 -9.96 6.30
CA ARG A 135 -4.00 -8.74 5.73
C ARG A 135 -3.04 -7.97 4.82
N ILE A 136 -1.77 -7.84 5.23
CA ILE A 136 -0.73 -7.19 4.42
C ILE A 136 -0.51 -7.98 3.13
N GLU A 137 -0.37 -9.29 3.21
CA GLU A 137 -0.18 -10.16 2.04
C GLU A 137 -1.38 -10.09 1.09
N LYS A 138 -2.59 -10.18 1.61
CA LYS A 138 -3.82 -10.06 0.82
C LYS A 138 -3.90 -8.72 0.07
N GLN A 139 -3.50 -7.63 0.71
CA GLN A 139 -3.50 -6.30 0.09
C GLN A 139 -2.44 -6.17 -1.00
N LEU A 140 -1.24 -6.73 -0.79
CA LEU A 140 -0.17 -6.75 -1.79
C LEU A 140 -0.55 -7.59 -3.00
N ASN A 141 -1.16 -8.77 -2.78
CA ASN A 141 -1.64 -9.62 -3.86
C ASN A 141 -2.67 -8.89 -4.75
N LYS A 142 -3.53 -8.05 -4.17
CA LYS A 142 -4.43 -7.19 -4.95
C LYS A 142 -3.68 -6.17 -5.80
N SER A 143 -2.66 -5.52 -5.24
CA SER A 143 -1.82 -4.57 -5.97
C SER A 143 -1.05 -5.25 -7.10
N GLU A 144 -0.50 -6.44 -6.85
CA GLU A 144 0.19 -7.23 -7.87
C GLU A 144 -0.76 -7.72 -8.97
N ALA A 145 -1.99 -8.12 -8.61
CA ALA A 145 -3.03 -8.46 -9.59
C ALA A 145 -3.39 -7.25 -10.47
N SER A 146 -3.55 -6.07 -9.87
CA SER A 146 -3.80 -4.82 -10.61
C SER A 146 -2.65 -4.46 -11.56
N ASN A 147 -1.39 -4.65 -11.13
CA ASN A 147 -0.22 -4.41 -11.98
C ASN A 147 -0.14 -5.41 -13.14
N ARG A 148 -0.44 -6.69 -12.90
CA ARG A 148 -0.52 -7.70 -13.97
C ARG A 148 -1.63 -7.36 -14.96
N PHE A 149 -2.78 -6.92 -14.46
CA PHE A 149 -3.89 -6.47 -15.31
C PHE A 149 -3.50 -5.26 -16.16
N ALA A 150 -2.80 -4.28 -15.59
CA ALA A 150 -2.26 -3.14 -16.33
C ALA A 150 -1.35 -3.58 -17.49
N LYS A 151 -0.47 -4.55 -17.24
CA LYS A 151 0.39 -5.14 -18.29
C LYS A 151 -0.43 -5.86 -19.37
N ALA A 152 -1.49 -6.54 -19.00
CA ALA A 152 -2.37 -7.20 -19.96
C ALA A 152 -3.10 -6.21 -20.89
N ILE A 153 -3.49 -5.03 -20.38
CA ILE A 153 -4.08 -3.96 -21.19
C ILE A 153 -3.06 -3.38 -22.17
N PHE A 154 -1.80 -3.20 -21.73
CA PHE A 154 -0.70 -2.74 -22.58
C PHE A 154 -0.03 -3.89 -23.35
N PHE A 155 -0.80 -4.81 -23.90
CA PHE A 155 -0.28 -5.99 -24.60
C PHE A 155 0.54 -5.68 -25.85
N GLY A 156 0.39 -4.50 -26.46
CA GLY A 156 1.28 -3.98 -27.48
C GLY A 156 2.67 -3.66 -26.90
N ASN A 157 3.71 -3.66 -27.76
CA ASN A 157 5.10 -3.36 -27.37
C ASN A 157 5.60 -4.13 -26.14
N ASN A 158 5.32 -5.43 -26.06
CA ASN A 158 5.69 -6.29 -24.92
C ASN A 158 5.16 -5.81 -23.56
N ALA A 159 4.05 -5.10 -23.55
CA ALA A 159 3.45 -4.47 -22.37
C ALA A 159 4.33 -3.37 -21.72
N GLU A 160 5.23 -2.78 -22.48
CA GLU A 160 6.05 -1.64 -22.03
C GLU A 160 5.35 -0.30 -22.22
N PHE A 161 5.65 0.62 -21.32
CA PHE A 161 5.11 1.98 -21.33
C PHE A 161 6.13 2.91 -21.99
N ILE A 162 6.01 3.10 -23.32
CA ILE A 162 7.03 3.74 -24.17
C ILE A 162 6.78 5.23 -24.47
N PHE A 163 5.94 5.90 -23.71
CA PHE A 163 5.63 7.30 -23.97
C PHE A 163 6.75 8.24 -23.50
N ALA A 164 7.22 9.13 -24.37
CA ALA A 164 8.34 10.01 -24.09
C ALA A 164 7.94 11.23 -23.25
N SER A 165 6.76 11.79 -23.50
CA SER A 165 6.29 12.98 -22.80
C SER A 165 5.45 12.65 -21.57
N GLN A 166 5.49 13.54 -20.57
CA GLN A 166 4.67 13.40 -19.34
C GLN A 166 3.18 13.44 -19.66
N GLU A 167 2.78 14.22 -20.67
CA GLU A 167 1.39 14.36 -21.08
C GLU A 167 0.87 13.06 -21.68
N GLU A 168 1.59 12.47 -22.63
CA GLU A 168 1.25 11.17 -23.23
C GLU A 168 1.19 10.07 -22.16
N GLN A 169 2.14 10.05 -21.23
CA GLN A 169 2.12 9.12 -20.10
C GLN A 169 0.86 9.27 -19.24
N ASN A 170 0.42 10.49 -18.98
CA ASN A 170 -0.80 10.76 -18.21
C ASN A 170 -2.05 10.31 -18.98
N ILE A 171 -2.14 10.60 -20.29
CA ILE A 171 -3.25 10.17 -21.14
C ILE A 171 -3.33 8.65 -21.17
N ALA A 172 -2.24 7.97 -21.48
CA ALA A 172 -2.20 6.50 -21.52
C ALA A 172 -2.55 5.86 -20.17
N ASN A 173 -2.09 6.46 -19.07
CA ASN A 173 -2.42 5.97 -17.73
C ASN A 173 -3.92 6.16 -17.41
N ASN A 174 -4.53 7.25 -17.85
CA ASN A 174 -5.96 7.48 -17.68
C ASN A 174 -6.80 6.51 -18.54
N CYS A 175 -6.41 6.29 -19.79
CA CYS A 175 -7.05 5.30 -20.66
C CYS A 175 -6.95 3.89 -20.07
N LYS A 176 -5.77 3.49 -19.58
CA LYS A 176 -5.58 2.23 -18.85
C LYS A 176 -6.54 2.10 -17.67
N ARG A 177 -6.65 3.15 -16.84
CA ARG A 177 -7.56 3.14 -15.67
C ARG A 177 -9.02 3.00 -16.10
N LEU A 178 -9.42 3.66 -17.17
CA LEU A 178 -10.79 3.54 -17.70
C LEU A 178 -11.09 2.10 -18.10
N ILE A 179 -10.21 1.44 -18.85
CA ILE A 179 -10.36 0.05 -19.26
C ILE A 179 -10.38 -0.88 -18.04
N GLN A 180 -9.47 -0.69 -17.08
CA GLN A 180 -9.45 -1.48 -15.85
C GLN A 180 -10.76 -1.35 -15.08
N ASN A 181 -11.26 -0.13 -14.92
CA ASN A 181 -12.51 0.13 -14.21
C ASN A 181 -13.72 -0.48 -14.93
N ALA A 182 -13.76 -0.41 -16.26
CA ALA A 182 -14.81 -1.03 -17.05
C ALA A 182 -14.86 -2.56 -16.87
N VAL A 183 -13.69 -3.22 -16.89
CA VAL A 183 -13.62 -4.67 -16.67
C VAL A 183 -13.99 -5.05 -15.24
N ILE A 184 -13.54 -4.28 -14.25
CA ILE A 184 -13.89 -4.51 -12.83
C ILE A 184 -15.40 -4.34 -12.63
N LEU A 185 -15.99 -3.29 -13.23
CA LEU A 185 -17.43 -3.06 -13.17
C LEU A 185 -18.20 -4.20 -13.82
N TRP A 186 -17.76 -4.66 -15.00
CA TRP A 186 -18.35 -5.82 -15.66
C TRP A 186 -18.32 -7.06 -14.77
N ASN A 187 -17.19 -7.38 -14.18
CA ASN A 187 -17.07 -8.51 -13.27
C ASN A 187 -18.00 -8.39 -12.08
N TYR A 188 -18.11 -7.18 -11.51
CA TYR A 188 -19.03 -6.91 -10.40
C TYR A 188 -20.50 -7.15 -10.81
N LEU A 189 -20.94 -6.56 -11.92
CA LEU A 189 -22.30 -6.72 -12.41
C LEU A 189 -22.64 -8.17 -12.76
N TYR A 190 -21.67 -8.90 -13.35
CA TYR A 190 -21.83 -10.32 -13.64
C TYR A 190 -22.02 -11.15 -12.37
N ILE A 191 -21.21 -10.89 -11.34
CA ILE A 191 -21.31 -11.57 -10.04
C ILE A 191 -22.65 -11.23 -9.36
N ASP A 192 -23.02 -9.96 -9.34
CA ASP A 192 -24.30 -9.52 -8.76
C ASP A 192 -25.49 -10.21 -9.42
N LYS A 193 -25.50 -10.25 -10.75
CA LYS A 193 -26.52 -10.98 -11.49
C LYS A 193 -26.56 -12.46 -11.13
N LYS A 194 -25.41 -13.13 -11.01
CA LYS A 194 -25.33 -14.53 -10.60
C LYS A 194 -25.88 -14.77 -9.19
N LEU A 195 -25.64 -13.85 -8.28
CA LEU A 195 -26.21 -13.90 -6.93
C LEU A 195 -27.72 -13.72 -6.91
N GLN A 196 -28.25 -12.85 -7.79
CA GLN A 196 -29.70 -12.65 -7.94
C GLN A 196 -30.38 -13.86 -8.60
N GLU A 197 -29.74 -14.49 -9.58
CA GLU A 197 -30.24 -15.69 -10.26
C GLU A 197 -30.18 -16.96 -9.38
N ALA A 198 -29.44 -16.95 -8.30
CA ALA A 198 -29.29 -18.11 -7.41
C ALA A 198 -30.63 -18.45 -6.71
N ARG A 199 -31.06 -19.69 -6.89
CA ARG A 199 -32.40 -20.18 -6.44
C ARG A 199 -32.39 -20.67 -4.99
N SER A 200 -31.21 -20.95 -4.41
CA SER A 200 -31.09 -21.45 -3.03
C SER A 200 -30.00 -20.71 -2.27
N GLN A 201 -30.10 -20.74 -0.93
CA GLN A 201 -29.07 -20.17 -0.07
C GLN A 201 -27.72 -20.89 -0.27
N SER A 202 -27.73 -22.20 -0.47
CA SER A 202 -26.50 -22.98 -0.74
C SER A 202 -25.76 -22.48 -1.98
N GLN A 203 -26.50 -22.20 -3.09
CA GLN A 203 -25.88 -21.64 -4.30
C GLN A 203 -25.31 -20.24 -4.08
N LYS A 204 -25.96 -19.41 -3.28
CA LYS A 204 -25.42 -18.08 -2.92
C LYS A 204 -24.14 -18.23 -2.09
N ASP A 205 -24.11 -19.13 -1.15
CA ASP A 205 -22.95 -19.36 -0.28
C ASP A 205 -21.77 -19.90 -1.10
N GLU A 206 -21.98 -20.78 -2.08
CA GLU A 206 -20.95 -21.26 -3.01
C GLU A 206 -20.36 -20.10 -3.84
N ILE A 207 -21.21 -19.22 -4.38
CA ILE A 207 -20.75 -18.04 -5.14
C ILE A 207 -19.95 -17.12 -4.23
N ILE A 208 -20.40 -16.85 -3.02
CA ILE A 208 -19.73 -16.00 -2.05
C ILE A 208 -18.37 -16.59 -1.67
N GLU A 209 -18.29 -17.89 -1.44
CA GLU A 209 -17.04 -18.58 -1.11
C GLU A 209 -16.04 -18.53 -2.27
N ALA A 210 -16.50 -18.73 -3.51
CA ALA A 210 -15.67 -18.58 -4.70
C ALA A 210 -15.13 -17.14 -4.83
N ILE A 211 -15.94 -16.12 -4.51
CA ILE A 211 -15.51 -14.70 -4.52
C ILE A 211 -14.50 -14.41 -3.42
N LYS A 212 -14.66 -14.96 -2.21
CA LYS A 212 -13.70 -14.77 -1.11
C LYS A 212 -12.30 -15.24 -1.48
N ASN A 213 -12.21 -16.30 -2.27
CA ASN A 213 -10.96 -16.94 -2.70
C ASN A 213 -10.43 -16.42 -4.04
N SER A 214 -11.20 -15.58 -4.74
CA SER A 214 -10.84 -14.98 -6.02
C SER A 214 -10.72 -13.45 -5.92
N SER A 215 -10.38 -12.80 -7.04
CA SER A 215 -10.32 -11.35 -7.14
C SER A 215 -11.26 -10.89 -8.26
N ILE A 216 -12.02 -9.82 -8.01
CA ILE A 216 -12.78 -9.12 -9.07
C ILE A 216 -11.87 -8.51 -10.14
N VAL A 217 -10.57 -8.38 -9.83
CA VAL A 217 -9.53 -7.95 -10.78
C VAL A 217 -9.08 -9.18 -11.57
N HIS A 218 -9.97 -9.69 -12.39
CA HIS A 218 -9.73 -10.84 -13.27
C HIS A 218 -10.08 -10.47 -14.71
N TRP A 219 -9.26 -10.86 -15.69
CA TRP A 219 -9.39 -10.44 -17.08
C TRP A 219 -9.19 -11.56 -18.11
N SER A 220 -8.90 -12.79 -17.70
CA SER A 220 -8.61 -13.88 -18.64
C SER A 220 -9.79 -14.27 -19.54
N HIS A 221 -11.01 -13.83 -19.21
CA HIS A 221 -12.21 -14.00 -20.03
C HIS A 221 -12.34 -12.94 -21.13
N ILE A 222 -11.43 -11.96 -21.19
CA ILE A 222 -11.43 -10.87 -22.19
C ILE A 222 -10.29 -11.14 -23.17
N ASN A 223 -10.64 -11.23 -24.45
CA ASN A 223 -9.67 -11.35 -25.52
C ASN A 223 -9.21 -9.97 -26.00
N PHE A 224 -8.10 -9.47 -25.50
CA PHE A 224 -7.55 -8.18 -25.90
C PHE A 224 -7.05 -8.15 -27.37
N TYR A 225 -6.83 -9.31 -27.98
CA TYR A 225 -6.42 -9.43 -29.38
C TYR A 225 -7.59 -9.66 -30.34
N GLY A 226 -8.82 -9.62 -29.84
CA GLY A 226 -10.03 -9.83 -30.62
C GLY A 226 -10.39 -8.61 -31.46
N THR A 227 -11.36 -8.80 -32.35
CA THR A 227 -11.99 -7.70 -33.09
C THR A 227 -13.09 -7.06 -32.23
N TYR A 228 -13.06 -5.75 -32.12
CA TYR A 228 -14.04 -5.00 -31.33
C TYR A 228 -15.11 -4.42 -32.25
N ASP A 229 -16.36 -4.88 -32.10
CA ASP A 229 -17.51 -4.38 -32.83
C ASP A 229 -18.37 -3.47 -31.91
N PHE A 230 -18.27 -2.17 -32.11
CA PHE A 230 -19.02 -1.17 -31.35
C PHE A 230 -20.41 -0.89 -31.92
N THR A 231 -20.80 -1.52 -33.02
CA THR A 231 -22.12 -1.30 -33.67
C THR A 231 -23.23 -2.09 -33.01
N LYS A 232 -22.90 -3.17 -32.31
CA LYS A 232 -23.83 -4.04 -31.59
C LYS A 232 -23.80 -3.78 -30.10
N VAL A 233 -24.57 -2.80 -29.66
CA VAL A 233 -24.79 -2.64 -28.22
C VAL A 233 -25.79 -3.71 -27.77
N ASP A 234 -25.34 -4.73 -27.08
CA ASP A 234 -26.21 -5.77 -26.55
C ASP A 234 -27.16 -5.16 -25.53
N LYS A 235 -28.46 -5.18 -25.83
CA LYS A 235 -29.52 -4.70 -24.93
C LYS A 235 -29.46 -5.35 -23.54
N LYS A 236 -28.92 -6.57 -23.45
CA LYS A 236 -28.67 -7.25 -22.18
C LYS A 236 -27.64 -6.52 -21.29
N VAL A 237 -26.65 -5.84 -21.87
CA VAL A 237 -25.67 -5.07 -21.11
C VAL A 237 -26.31 -3.81 -20.53
N ILE A 238 -27.18 -3.16 -21.31
CA ILE A 238 -27.92 -1.97 -20.85
C ILE A 238 -28.86 -2.34 -19.70
N SER A 239 -29.56 -3.50 -19.77
CA SER A 239 -30.39 -3.98 -18.68
C SER A 239 -29.63 -4.44 -17.41
N MET A 240 -28.33 -4.53 -17.44
CA MET A 240 -27.50 -4.78 -16.27
C MET A 240 -27.08 -3.50 -15.54
N ILE A 241 -27.22 -2.35 -16.21
CA ILE A 241 -26.81 -1.03 -15.70
C ILE A 241 -28.02 -0.19 -15.26
N SER A 242 -29.20 -0.51 -15.79
CA SER A 242 -30.50 0.07 -15.39
C SER A 242 -31.11 -0.67 -14.22
#